data_f503ec0257bc2ec264ea03c794218362
#
_entry.id   f503ec0257bc2ec264ea03c794218362
#
_cell.length_a   1.000
_cell.length_b   1.000
_cell.length_c   1.000
_cell.angle_alpha   90.00
_cell.angle_beta   90.00
_cell.angle_gamma   90.00
#
_symmetry.space_group_name_H-M   'P 1'
#
loop_
_entity.id
_entity.type
_entity.pdbx_description
1 polymer ?
#
loop_
_entity_poly.entity_id
_entity_poly.type
_entity_poly.pdbx_seq_one_letter_code
_entity_poly.pdbx_strand_id
1 'polypeptide(L)'
;MSKIPLGKKKRNKAPQATKQRTSNYAAETRLIYGQPFTPVWDYSHHVVPPLSSSATFRLDSTKRGAKGFVEFAHTAEDFQVHSKAPIYIYDRLGEPNKEILEENLAIAEQGECAATFTTGMAAISALCGVLLGSGSEIVAHHVLYGCTYSLFTNWFPRYKIKVTWVDFNDAKALERAISPHTKLLYFETPVNPTMEIIDIQKIVAVARKHNAQRSKVHRMYTAVDNTFATPFCQRPLEFGVDFVVESLTKGICGFGTDMGGVIIGPRWSYDPIVLYRKDFGGVLPAKSAWPILVYGLPSLAVRFRQQIETTKKVAEFLENDKHIQLVRYPGLESFEQQTLAKKQMRNYSDEFSPGTVLYFVPKGKTPEERHRKAEKMVNFIATKSYTITLAVSLGNIRTLIEHPASMTHSSISTEEQLRRGIDPGGIRLSIGLEKPEDIIHDLKKALGKIL
;
A
#
# COMPACT_ATOMS: atom_id res chain seq x y z
N MET A 1 -40.89 27.47 -5.35
CA MET A 1 -39.95 26.97 -6.35
C MET A 1 -39.43 28.15 -7.16
N SER A 2 -38.32 28.74 -6.80
CA SER A 2 -37.69 29.84 -7.55
C SER A 2 -36.31 29.37 -8.00
N LYS A 3 -36.09 29.40 -9.31
CA LYS A 3 -34.84 29.03 -9.98
C LYS A 3 -33.77 30.10 -9.72
N ILE A 4 -32.63 29.69 -9.12
CA ILE A 4 -31.44 30.53 -9.01
C ILE A 4 -30.70 30.47 -10.34
N PRO A 5 -30.29 31.58 -10.98
CA PRO A 5 -29.60 31.60 -12.26
C PRO A 5 -28.13 31.24 -12.08
N LEU A 6 -27.66 30.21 -12.79
CA LEU A 6 -26.25 29.82 -12.90
C LEU A 6 -25.50 30.83 -13.79
N GLY A 7 -24.76 31.72 -13.16
CA GLY A 7 -23.82 32.62 -13.84
C GLY A 7 -22.65 31.84 -14.47
N LYS A 8 -22.45 32.01 -15.78
CA LYS A 8 -21.29 31.50 -16.52
C LYS A 8 -20.00 32.14 -16.00
N LYS A 9 -19.23 31.45 -15.16
CA LYS A 9 -17.85 31.85 -14.80
C LYS A 9 -16.87 31.42 -15.89
N LYS A 10 -16.09 32.39 -16.38
CA LYS A 10 -14.97 32.19 -17.31
C LYS A 10 -13.97 31.19 -16.74
N ARG A 11 -13.61 30.17 -17.51
CA ARG A 11 -12.53 29.22 -17.18
C ARG A 11 -11.20 29.99 -17.13
N ASN A 12 -10.72 30.32 -15.95
CA ASN A 12 -9.34 30.69 -15.75
C ASN A 12 -8.47 29.43 -15.77
N LYS A 13 -7.40 29.44 -16.59
CA LYS A 13 -6.40 28.38 -16.64
C LYS A 13 -5.77 28.24 -15.25
N ALA A 14 -5.73 27.03 -14.72
CA ALA A 14 -5.07 26.71 -13.45
C ALA A 14 -3.59 27.16 -13.47
N PRO A 15 -3.08 27.76 -12.39
CA PRO A 15 -1.68 28.13 -12.31
C PRO A 15 -0.79 26.89 -12.23
N GLN A 16 0.20 26.82 -13.11
CA GLN A 16 1.27 25.79 -13.11
C GLN A 16 2.25 25.91 -11.93
N ALA A 17 1.89 26.57 -10.84
CA ALA A 17 2.82 27.02 -9.80
C ALA A 17 3.27 25.94 -8.78
N THR A 18 2.65 24.77 -8.72
CA THR A 18 2.90 23.77 -7.65
C THR A 18 4.03 22.79 -7.97
N LYS A 19 4.37 22.59 -9.24
CA LYS A 19 5.48 21.67 -9.63
C LYS A 19 6.88 22.21 -9.36
N GLN A 20 7.07 23.51 -9.20
CA GLN A 20 8.40 24.13 -9.20
C GLN A 20 9.06 24.28 -7.83
N ARG A 21 8.37 24.21 -6.70
CA ARG A 21 8.97 24.53 -5.38
C ARG A 21 9.57 23.34 -4.61
N THR A 22 9.20 22.11 -4.94
CA THR A 22 9.74 20.90 -4.27
C THR A 22 10.72 20.11 -5.11
N SER A 23 10.95 20.48 -6.38
CA SER A 23 11.77 19.73 -7.34
C SER A 23 13.27 19.73 -7.06
N ASN A 24 13.76 20.65 -6.21
CA ASN A 24 15.20 20.85 -5.98
C ASN A 24 15.78 20.00 -4.84
N TYR A 25 14.95 19.28 -4.08
CA TYR A 25 15.39 18.45 -2.98
C TYR A 25 15.20 16.97 -3.26
N ALA A 26 16.15 16.14 -2.83
CA ALA A 26 16.05 14.70 -2.91
C ALA A 26 14.77 14.19 -2.24
N ALA A 27 14.21 13.10 -2.74
CA ALA A 27 12.96 12.53 -2.23
C ALA A 27 13.10 12.16 -0.74
N GLU A 28 14.23 11.60 -0.33
CA GLU A 28 14.49 11.26 1.08
C GLU A 28 14.45 12.48 2.00
N THR A 29 14.95 13.63 1.55
CA THR A 29 14.84 14.89 2.29
C THR A 29 13.37 15.30 2.44
N ARG A 30 12.58 15.12 1.37
CA ARG A 30 11.15 15.43 1.39
C ARG A 30 10.33 14.48 2.27
N LEU A 31 10.78 13.25 2.49
CA LEU A 31 10.16 12.33 3.47
C LEU A 31 10.32 12.83 4.91
N ILE A 32 11.36 13.60 5.20
CA ILE A 32 11.62 14.17 6.53
C ILE A 32 10.80 15.44 6.74
N TYR A 33 10.82 16.35 5.78
CA TYR A 33 10.29 17.70 5.93
C TYR A 33 8.93 17.94 5.26
N GLY A 34 8.50 17.02 4.39
CA GLY A 34 7.29 17.20 3.59
C GLY A 34 7.40 18.39 2.64
N GLN A 35 6.34 19.15 2.53
CA GLN A 35 6.34 20.41 1.79
C GLN A 35 7.06 21.50 2.60
N PRO A 36 8.13 22.13 2.06
CA PRO A 36 8.73 23.26 2.72
C PRO A 36 7.71 24.41 2.80
N PHE A 37 7.61 25.02 3.97
CA PHE A 37 6.70 26.14 4.20
C PHE A 37 5.22 25.82 3.94
N THR A 38 4.74 24.67 4.44
CA THR A 38 3.31 24.39 4.43
C THR A 38 2.56 25.55 5.15
N PRO A 39 1.59 26.19 4.53
CA PRO A 39 0.75 27.16 5.23
C PRO A 39 -0.21 26.51 6.20
N VAL A 40 -0.30 25.18 6.17
CA VAL A 40 -1.23 24.36 6.96
C VAL A 40 -0.80 24.32 8.42
N TRP A 41 0.53 24.20 8.67
CA TRP A 41 1.06 24.05 10.02
C TRP A 41 2.48 24.56 10.15
N ASP A 42 2.71 25.55 11.01
CA ASP A 42 4.02 26.16 11.25
C ASP A 42 4.79 25.53 12.42
N TYR A 43 4.26 24.45 13.01
CA TYR A 43 4.79 23.76 14.18
C TYR A 43 5.01 24.65 15.42
N SER A 44 4.52 25.88 15.42
CA SER A 44 4.72 26.84 16.51
C SER A 44 6.16 26.88 17.01
N HIS A 45 7.12 26.96 16.07
CA HIS A 45 8.57 26.92 16.30
C HIS A 45 9.14 25.58 16.83
N HIS A 46 8.37 24.50 16.85
CA HIS A 46 8.92 23.17 17.17
C HIS A 46 9.67 22.59 15.97
N VAL A 47 10.79 21.88 16.23
CA VAL A 47 11.54 21.15 15.19
C VAL A 47 10.76 19.92 14.71
N VAL A 48 10.00 19.30 15.61
CA VAL A 48 9.16 18.13 15.33
C VAL A 48 7.71 18.54 15.47
N PRO A 49 6.81 18.09 14.57
CA PRO A 49 5.38 18.37 14.71
C PRO A 49 4.88 17.96 16.09
N PRO A 50 4.23 18.85 16.86
CA PRO A 50 3.65 18.47 18.14
C PRO A 50 2.50 17.48 17.93
N LEU A 51 2.31 16.56 18.86
CA LEU A 51 1.15 15.65 18.83
C LEU A 51 -0.12 16.43 19.17
N SER A 52 -1.00 16.60 18.21
CA SER A 52 -2.35 17.13 18.38
C SER A 52 -3.33 15.98 18.65
N SER A 53 -3.80 15.85 19.89
CA SER A 53 -4.67 14.74 20.32
C SER A 53 -6.05 15.23 20.78
N SER A 54 -6.56 16.31 20.18
CA SER A 54 -7.86 16.86 20.50
C SER A 54 -8.92 16.33 19.56
N ALA A 55 -9.95 15.68 20.09
CA ALA A 55 -11.09 15.21 19.27
C ALA A 55 -11.93 16.37 18.73
N THR A 56 -11.95 17.51 19.43
CA THR A 56 -12.69 18.72 19.05
C THR A 56 -11.81 19.94 19.19
N PHE A 57 -12.08 20.97 18.40
CA PHE A 57 -11.29 22.20 18.39
C PHE A 57 -12.13 23.38 18.83
N ARG A 58 -11.49 24.34 19.51
CA ARG A 58 -12.16 25.57 19.95
C ARG A 58 -12.52 26.43 18.74
N LEU A 59 -13.76 26.84 18.70
CA LEU A 59 -14.31 27.74 17.69
C LEU A 59 -14.65 29.08 18.37
N ASP A 60 -14.01 30.15 17.91
CA ASP A 60 -14.19 31.46 18.53
C ASP A 60 -15.56 32.09 18.24
N SER A 61 -16.31 31.55 17.27
CA SER A 61 -17.67 31.99 16.92
C SER A 61 -18.41 30.91 16.13
N THR A 62 -19.74 30.96 16.15
CA THR A 62 -20.60 30.13 15.30
C THR A 62 -20.33 30.34 13.82
N LYS A 63 -19.97 31.57 13.41
CA LYS A 63 -19.61 31.91 12.03
C LYS A 63 -18.33 31.19 11.61
N ARG A 64 -17.30 31.08 12.48
CA ARG A 64 -16.09 30.34 12.24
C ARG A 64 -16.39 28.83 12.10
N GLY A 65 -17.25 28.28 12.96
CA GLY A 65 -17.70 26.90 12.87
C GLY A 65 -18.42 26.60 11.57
N ALA A 66 -19.39 27.42 11.19
CA ALA A 66 -20.11 27.29 9.93
C ALA A 66 -19.16 27.32 8.72
N LYS A 67 -18.18 28.24 8.73
CA LYS A 67 -17.17 28.34 7.68
C LYS A 67 -16.34 27.07 7.58
N GLY A 68 -15.87 26.50 8.69
CA GLY A 68 -15.11 25.27 8.71
C GLY A 68 -15.89 24.07 8.15
N PHE A 69 -17.19 23.98 8.38
CA PHE A 69 -18.03 22.94 7.76
C PHE A 69 -18.23 23.13 6.26
N VAL A 70 -18.29 24.38 5.78
CA VAL A 70 -18.38 24.69 4.33
C VAL A 70 -17.04 24.43 3.62
N GLU A 71 -15.93 24.75 4.27
CA GLU A 71 -14.59 24.55 3.72
C GLU A 71 -14.13 23.09 3.76
N PHE A 72 -14.69 22.27 4.65
CA PHE A 72 -14.46 20.84 4.66
C PHE A 72 -14.89 20.25 3.31
N ALA A 73 -14.09 19.45 2.66
CA ALA A 73 -14.32 18.87 1.35
C ALA A 73 -14.16 19.83 0.13
N HIS A 74 -13.88 21.12 0.36
CA HIS A 74 -13.54 22.06 -0.71
C HIS A 74 -12.11 22.62 -0.58
N THR A 75 -11.38 22.13 0.39
CA THR A 75 -10.09 22.68 0.82
C THR A 75 -8.97 22.51 -0.21
N ALA A 76 -9.04 21.51 -1.05
CA ALA A 76 -7.92 21.14 -1.91
C ALA A 76 -7.57 22.17 -2.99
N GLU A 77 -8.55 22.93 -3.53
CA GLU A 77 -8.28 23.97 -4.53
C GLU A 77 -8.08 25.35 -3.90
N ASP A 78 -8.79 25.65 -2.82
CA ASP A 78 -8.76 26.95 -2.15
C ASP A 78 -7.52 27.14 -1.26
N PHE A 79 -6.91 26.09 -0.74
CA PHE A 79 -5.70 26.18 0.07
C PHE A 79 -4.47 26.73 -0.66
N GLN A 80 -4.41 26.52 -1.97
CA GLN A 80 -3.30 27.06 -2.77
C GLN A 80 -3.38 28.59 -2.98
N VAL A 81 -4.53 29.17 -2.74
CA VAL A 81 -4.81 30.59 -3.00
C VAL A 81 -4.77 31.44 -1.71
N HIS A 82 -5.02 30.84 -0.56
CA HIS A 82 -5.11 31.57 0.70
C HIS A 82 -4.17 31.00 1.75
N SER A 83 -3.14 31.73 2.09
CA SER A 83 -2.16 31.48 3.16
C SER A 83 -2.77 31.45 4.59
N LYS A 84 -3.97 30.94 4.76
CA LYS A 84 -4.65 30.84 6.06
C LYS A 84 -4.70 29.39 6.49
N ALA A 85 -4.28 29.12 7.72
CA ALA A 85 -4.40 27.82 8.35
C ALA A 85 -5.83 27.25 8.26
N PRO A 86 -6.01 25.93 8.05
CA PRO A 86 -7.32 25.31 8.01
C PRO A 86 -8.10 25.53 9.30
N ILE A 87 -9.43 25.51 9.21
CA ILE A 87 -10.29 25.58 10.36
C ILE A 87 -10.60 24.16 10.81
N TYR A 88 -9.86 23.66 11.78
CA TYR A 88 -10.17 22.39 12.43
C TYR A 88 -11.41 22.53 13.32
N ILE A 89 -12.30 21.55 13.24
CA ILE A 89 -13.57 21.51 13.98
C ILE A 89 -13.63 20.25 14.84
N TYR A 90 -13.33 19.12 14.21
CA TYR A 90 -13.48 17.80 14.77
C TYR A 90 -12.50 16.84 14.09
N ASP A 91 -11.79 16.00 14.84
CA ASP A 91 -10.72 15.13 14.35
C ASP A 91 -11.16 14.22 13.18
N ARG A 92 -12.40 13.72 13.20
CA ARG A 92 -12.93 12.91 12.09
C ARG A 92 -12.98 13.67 10.76
N LEU A 93 -13.07 14.98 10.78
CA LEU A 93 -13.09 15.85 9.60
C LEU A 93 -11.66 16.19 9.15
N GLY A 94 -10.86 16.75 10.05
CA GLY A 94 -9.47 17.13 9.80
C GLY A 94 -8.70 17.31 11.10
N GLU A 95 -7.40 17.06 11.06
CA GLU A 95 -6.49 17.12 12.20
C GLU A 95 -5.06 17.36 11.70
N PRO A 96 -4.27 18.24 12.35
CA PRO A 96 -2.95 18.67 11.84
C PRO A 96 -1.98 17.55 11.52
N ASN A 97 -1.77 16.58 12.42
CA ASN A 97 -0.79 15.51 12.19
C ASN A 97 -1.20 14.59 11.03
N LYS A 98 -2.49 14.33 10.90
CA LYS A 98 -3.04 13.53 9.82
C LYS A 98 -2.86 14.22 8.47
N GLU A 99 -3.16 15.50 8.37
CA GLU A 99 -3.03 16.25 7.11
C GLU A 99 -1.57 16.37 6.66
N ILE A 100 -0.65 16.63 7.59
CA ILE A 100 0.78 16.63 7.28
C ILE A 100 1.24 15.24 6.81
N LEU A 101 0.76 14.17 7.46
CA LEU A 101 1.06 12.81 7.04
C LEU A 101 0.51 12.52 5.64
N GLU A 102 -0.72 12.95 5.33
CA GLU A 102 -1.34 12.80 4.02
C GLU A 102 -0.53 13.54 2.93
N GLU A 103 -0.11 14.78 3.19
CA GLU A 103 0.76 15.52 2.27
C GLU A 103 2.10 14.78 2.02
N ASN A 104 2.73 14.28 3.08
CA ASN A 104 4.02 13.58 2.97
C ASN A 104 3.88 12.23 2.23
N LEU A 105 2.79 11.51 2.44
CA LEU A 105 2.48 10.26 1.73
C LEU A 105 2.21 10.51 0.24
N ALA A 106 1.48 11.59 -0.10
CA ALA A 106 1.30 11.99 -1.48
C ALA A 106 2.63 12.30 -2.17
N ILE A 107 3.54 13.00 -1.47
CA ILE A 107 4.89 13.28 -1.97
C ILE A 107 5.68 11.98 -2.16
N ALA A 108 5.61 11.06 -1.21
CA ALA A 108 6.34 9.80 -1.24
C ALA A 108 5.98 8.96 -2.47
N GLU A 109 4.69 8.83 -2.78
CA GLU A 109 4.16 8.09 -3.93
C GLU A 109 4.11 8.92 -5.23
N GLN A 110 4.51 10.20 -5.18
CA GLN A 110 4.39 11.14 -6.30
C GLN A 110 2.93 11.31 -6.78
N GLY A 111 1.99 11.24 -5.84
CA GLY A 111 0.57 11.47 -6.08
C GLY A 111 0.16 12.93 -5.93
N GLU A 112 -1.07 13.25 -6.36
CA GLU A 112 -1.61 14.60 -6.25
C GLU A 112 -2.27 14.86 -4.88
N CYS A 113 -2.78 13.80 -4.24
CA CYS A 113 -3.36 13.84 -2.89
C CYS A 113 -3.31 12.46 -2.23
N ALA A 114 -3.44 12.44 -0.91
CA ALA A 114 -3.59 11.24 -0.13
C ALA A 114 -4.67 11.42 0.95
N ALA A 115 -5.32 10.31 1.33
CA ALA A 115 -6.26 10.26 2.44
C ALA A 115 -5.98 9.04 3.31
N THR A 116 -5.79 9.24 4.61
CA THR A 116 -5.43 8.18 5.57
C THR A 116 -6.65 7.56 6.25
N PHE A 117 -6.48 6.30 6.65
CA PHE A 117 -7.50 5.47 7.31
C PHE A 117 -6.88 4.68 8.46
N THR A 118 -7.71 4.17 9.38
CA THR A 118 -7.26 3.35 10.53
C THR A 118 -6.54 2.08 10.13
N THR A 119 -6.82 1.52 8.96
CA THR A 119 -6.22 0.27 8.47
C THR A 119 -6.13 0.29 6.93
N GLY A 120 -5.24 -0.55 6.36
CA GLY A 120 -5.21 -0.77 4.91
C GLY A 120 -6.55 -1.27 4.37
N MET A 121 -7.25 -2.15 5.10
CA MET A 121 -8.59 -2.64 4.70
C MET A 121 -9.65 -1.53 4.68
N ALA A 122 -9.58 -0.56 5.61
CA ALA A 122 -10.46 0.60 5.58
C ALA A 122 -10.19 1.48 4.34
N ALA A 123 -8.92 1.65 3.97
CA ALA A 123 -8.54 2.35 2.74
C ALA A 123 -9.06 1.63 1.48
N ILE A 124 -8.85 0.30 1.36
CA ILE A 124 -9.36 -0.50 0.24
C ILE A 124 -10.89 -0.42 0.15
N SER A 125 -11.58 -0.59 1.28
CA SER A 125 -13.04 -0.50 1.34
C SER A 125 -13.55 0.88 0.94
N ALA A 126 -12.89 1.95 1.38
CA ALA A 126 -13.24 3.33 1.03
C ALA A 126 -13.03 3.62 -0.46
N LEU A 127 -11.89 3.22 -1.04
CA LEU A 127 -11.64 3.35 -2.48
C LEU A 127 -12.74 2.67 -3.30
N CYS A 128 -13.04 1.42 -2.94
CA CYS A 128 -14.10 0.67 -3.60
C CYS A 128 -15.47 1.33 -3.40
N GLY A 129 -15.79 1.80 -2.20
CA GLY A 129 -17.06 2.47 -1.89
C GLY A 129 -17.26 3.79 -2.66
N VAL A 130 -16.16 4.50 -2.98
CA VAL A 130 -16.21 5.73 -3.78
C VAL A 130 -16.34 5.43 -5.29
N LEU A 131 -15.64 4.40 -5.77
CA LEU A 131 -15.57 4.12 -7.22
C LEU A 131 -16.69 3.22 -7.73
N LEU A 132 -17.29 2.39 -6.85
CA LEU A 132 -18.22 1.34 -7.22
C LEU A 132 -19.63 1.61 -6.69
N GLY A 133 -20.60 1.13 -7.42
CA GLY A 133 -22.00 1.11 -7.01
C GLY A 133 -22.67 -0.21 -7.41
N SER A 134 -23.93 -0.37 -7.09
CA SER A 134 -24.71 -1.54 -7.52
C SER A 134 -24.66 -1.69 -9.04
N GLY A 135 -24.34 -2.90 -9.52
CA GLY A 135 -24.16 -3.20 -10.94
C GLY A 135 -22.74 -2.94 -11.48
N SER A 136 -21.84 -2.39 -10.68
CA SER A 136 -20.42 -2.28 -11.05
C SER A 136 -19.73 -3.64 -11.04
N GLU A 137 -18.63 -3.73 -11.80
CA GLU A 137 -17.75 -4.90 -11.83
C GLU A 137 -16.31 -4.50 -11.49
N ILE A 138 -15.64 -5.35 -10.69
CA ILE A 138 -14.19 -5.34 -10.47
C ILE A 138 -13.60 -6.51 -11.26
N VAL A 139 -12.53 -6.26 -11.99
CA VAL A 139 -11.61 -7.30 -12.44
C VAL A 139 -10.41 -7.26 -11.49
N ALA A 140 -10.17 -8.35 -10.79
CA ALA A 140 -9.13 -8.45 -9.77
C ALA A 140 -8.13 -9.55 -10.13
N HIS A 141 -6.85 -9.32 -9.79
CA HIS A 141 -5.85 -10.39 -9.89
C HIS A 141 -6.24 -11.55 -8.99
N HIS A 142 -6.06 -12.78 -9.46
CA HIS A 142 -6.57 -13.99 -8.81
C HIS A 142 -5.88 -14.32 -7.48
N VAL A 143 -4.70 -13.75 -7.20
CA VAL A 143 -4.02 -13.82 -5.90
C VAL A 143 -4.00 -12.44 -5.27
N LEU A 144 -4.65 -12.28 -4.13
CA LEU A 144 -4.68 -11.06 -3.34
C LEU A 144 -4.52 -11.40 -1.86
N TYR A 145 -4.17 -10.41 -1.08
CA TYR A 145 -4.20 -10.47 0.39
C TYR A 145 -5.53 -11.07 0.89
N GLY A 146 -5.45 -12.00 1.85
CA GLY A 146 -6.61 -12.80 2.27
C GLY A 146 -7.82 -11.98 2.71
N CYS A 147 -7.63 -10.83 3.38
CA CYS A 147 -8.75 -9.98 3.77
C CYS A 147 -9.34 -9.20 2.59
N THR A 148 -8.54 -8.80 1.60
CA THR A 148 -9.03 -8.19 0.35
C THR A 148 -9.85 -9.20 -0.44
N TYR A 149 -9.34 -10.43 -0.55
CA TYR A 149 -10.09 -11.53 -1.16
C TYR A 149 -11.43 -11.79 -0.45
N SER A 150 -11.42 -11.82 0.88
CA SER A 150 -12.62 -11.99 1.70
C SER A 150 -13.62 -10.84 1.49
N LEU A 151 -13.16 -9.59 1.47
CA LEU A 151 -14.01 -8.43 1.17
C LEU A 151 -14.72 -8.59 -0.18
N PHE A 152 -13.94 -8.93 -1.22
CA PHE A 152 -14.45 -9.04 -2.58
C PHE A 152 -15.39 -10.24 -2.77
N THR A 153 -15.11 -11.35 -2.09
CA THR A 153 -15.90 -12.59 -2.24
C THR A 153 -17.15 -12.62 -1.36
N ASN A 154 -17.04 -12.16 -0.10
CA ASN A 154 -18.11 -12.33 0.88
C ASN A 154 -19.04 -11.12 0.97
N TRP A 155 -18.56 -9.92 0.68
CA TRP A 155 -19.30 -8.68 0.90
C TRP A 155 -19.82 -8.06 -0.40
N PHE A 156 -18.99 -7.94 -1.43
CA PHE A 156 -19.37 -7.24 -2.65
C PHE A 156 -20.57 -7.82 -3.39
N PRO A 157 -20.77 -9.16 -3.45
CA PRO A 157 -21.99 -9.71 -4.02
C PRO A 157 -23.28 -9.24 -3.32
N ARG A 158 -23.21 -8.97 -2.01
CA ARG A 158 -24.36 -8.43 -1.24
C ARG A 158 -24.73 -7.02 -1.69
N TYR A 159 -23.77 -6.25 -2.20
CA TYR A 159 -23.97 -4.92 -2.77
C TYR A 159 -24.22 -4.94 -4.28
N LYS A 160 -24.41 -6.15 -4.85
CA LYS A 160 -24.57 -6.36 -6.31
C LYS A 160 -23.35 -5.85 -7.11
N ILE A 161 -22.15 -5.94 -6.54
CA ILE A 161 -20.89 -5.70 -7.21
C ILE A 161 -20.33 -7.05 -7.62
N LYS A 162 -20.10 -7.22 -8.93
CA LYS A 162 -19.51 -8.44 -9.48
C LYS A 162 -17.99 -8.37 -9.39
N VAL A 163 -17.35 -9.49 -9.03
CA VAL A 163 -15.88 -9.62 -9.04
C VAL A 163 -15.50 -10.74 -10.01
N THR A 164 -14.62 -10.40 -10.97
CA THR A 164 -14.06 -11.35 -11.92
C THR A 164 -12.57 -11.52 -11.62
N TRP A 165 -12.17 -12.76 -11.33
CA TRP A 165 -10.81 -13.12 -10.96
C TRP A 165 -10.03 -13.55 -12.19
N VAL A 166 -8.85 -12.96 -12.42
CA VAL A 166 -8.02 -13.18 -13.61
C VAL A 166 -6.54 -13.15 -13.24
N ASP A 167 -5.75 -13.94 -13.94
CA ASP A 167 -4.30 -13.74 -13.92
C ASP A 167 -3.94 -12.50 -14.76
N PHE A 168 -3.40 -11.47 -14.11
CA PHE A 168 -3.03 -10.23 -14.78
C PHE A 168 -1.74 -10.36 -15.62
N ASN A 169 -0.99 -11.45 -15.47
CA ASN A 169 0.11 -11.78 -16.37
C ASN A 169 -0.37 -12.43 -17.68
N ASP A 170 -1.60 -12.95 -17.74
CA ASP A 170 -2.27 -13.31 -19.00
C ASP A 170 -3.06 -12.11 -19.58
N ALA A 171 -2.38 -11.35 -20.42
CA ALA A 171 -2.99 -10.15 -21.05
C ALA A 171 -4.27 -10.48 -21.86
N LYS A 172 -4.36 -11.67 -22.50
CA LYS A 172 -5.54 -12.07 -23.25
C LYS A 172 -6.71 -12.41 -22.32
N ALA A 173 -6.44 -13.07 -21.21
CA ALA A 173 -7.45 -13.35 -20.18
C ALA A 173 -7.96 -12.06 -19.57
N LEU A 174 -7.06 -11.12 -19.24
CA LEU A 174 -7.43 -9.81 -18.71
C LEU A 174 -8.32 -9.04 -19.70
N GLU A 175 -7.96 -8.93 -20.97
CA GLU A 175 -8.77 -8.24 -21.98
C GLU A 175 -10.17 -8.86 -22.11
N ARG A 176 -10.29 -10.19 -22.10
CA ARG A 176 -11.60 -10.89 -22.17
C ARG A 176 -12.47 -10.69 -20.92
N ALA A 177 -11.85 -10.47 -19.77
CA ALA A 177 -12.57 -10.29 -18.52
C ALA A 177 -13.19 -8.88 -18.37
N ILE A 178 -12.71 -7.90 -19.11
CA ILE A 178 -13.21 -6.53 -19.05
C ILE A 178 -14.55 -6.42 -19.79
N SER A 179 -15.60 -6.01 -19.05
CA SER A 179 -16.94 -5.75 -19.57
C SER A 179 -17.26 -4.24 -19.59
N PRO A 180 -18.35 -3.79 -20.21
CA PRO A 180 -18.81 -2.41 -20.09
C PRO A 180 -19.07 -1.93 -18.66
N HIS A 181 -19.35 -2.86 -17.73
CA HIS A 181 -19.63 -2.59 -16.33
C HIS A 181 -18.36 -2.57 -15.46
N THR A 182 -17.21 -2.98 -15.99
CA THR A 182 -15.95 -2.97 -15.26
C THR A 182 -15.55 -1.53 -14.93
N LYS A 183 -15.45 -1.23 -13.62
CA LYS A 183 -15.10 0.08 -13.09
C LYS A 183 -13.69 0.11 -12.47
N LEU A 184 -13.17 -1.05 -12.08
CA LEU A 184 -11.90 -1.13 -11.35
C LEU A 184 -11.11 -2.37 -11.81
N LEU A 185 -9.84 -2.16 -12.13
CA LEU A 185 -8.82 -3.20 -12.20
C LEU A 185 -8.00 -3.11 -10.90
N TYR A 186 -8.01 -4.18 -10.11
CA TYR A 186 -7.35 -4.20 -8.79
C TYR A 186 -6.31 -5.33 -8.71
N PHE A 187 -5.09 -5.01 -8.27
CA PHE A 187 -4.01 -5.97 -8.11
C PHE A 187 -2.98 -5.52 -7.08
N GLU A 188 -2.15 -6.47 -6.64
CA GLU A 188 -1.00 -6.26 -5.77
C GLU A 188 0.28 -6.57 -6.54
N THR A 189 1.36 -5.83 -6.31
CA THR A 189 2.67 -6.16 -6.87
C THR A 189 3.80 -5.56 -6.05
N PRO A 190 4.74 -6.38 -5.52
CA PRO A 190 4.80 -7.86 -5.59
C PRO A 190 3.59 -8.55 -4.93
N VAL A 191 3.18 -9.70 -5.48
CA VAL A 191 2.01 -10.47 -5.02
C VAL A 191 2.32 -11.20 -3.70
N ASN A 192 1.44 -11.09 -2.73
CA ASN A 192 1.52 -11.82 -1.47
C ASN A 192 0.85 -13.23 -1.60
N PRO A 193 1.53 -14.34 -1.26
CA PRO A 193 2.89 -14.43 -0.71
C PRO A 193 3.96 -14.75 -1.75
N THR A 194 3.60 -14.98 -3.00
CA THR A 194 4.43 -15.65 -4.03
C THR A 194 5.55 -14.78 -4.59
N MET A 195 5.58 -13.48 -4.26
CA MET A 195 6.53 -12.48 -4.78
C MET A 195 6.47 -12.26 -6.29
N GLU A 196 5.43 -12.73 -6.96
CA GLU A 196 5.21 -12.51 -8.38
C GLU A 196 5.06 -11.01 -8.69
N ILE A 197 5.61 -10.58 -9.82
CA ILE A 197 5.54 -9.19 -10.27
C ILE A 197 4.48 -9.07 -11.37
N ILE A 198 3.53 -8.17 -11.17
CA ILE A 198 2.56 -7.79 -12.21
C ILE A 198 3.11 -6.58 -12.97
N ASP A 199 3.15 -6.66 -14.29
CA ASP A 199 3.64 -5.58 -15.16
C ASP A 199 2.63 -4.42 -15.18
N ILE A 200 2.88 -3.41 -14.35
CA ILE A 200 2.01 -2.24 -14.19
C ILE A 200 1.78 -1.54 -15.55
N GLN A 201 2.82 -1.39 -16.37
CA GLN A 201 2.69 -0.69 -17.66
C GLN A 201 1.73 -1.43 -18.61
N LYS A 202 1.76 -2.76 -18.62
CA LYS A 202 0.83 -3.56 -19.42
C LYS A 202 -0.61 -3.39 -18.97
N ILE A 203 -0.85 -3.42 -17.63
CA ILE A 203 -2.19 -3.23 -17.08
C ILE A 203 -2.74 -1.84 -17.44
N VAL A 204 -1.92 -0.81 -17.25
CA VAL A 204 -2.28 0.58 -17.62
C VAL A 204 -2.56 0.71 -19.12
N ALA A 205 -1.78 0.05 -19.97
CA ALA A 205 -2.02 0.07 -21.43
C ALA A 205 -3.36 -0.57 -21.79
N VAL A 206 -3.72 -1.70 -21.17
CA VAL A 206 -5.04 -2.34 -21.34
C VAL A 206 -6.15 -1.40 -20.88
N ALA A 207 -6.01 -0.80 -19.70
CA ALA A 207 -7.00 0.14 -19.18
C ALA A 207 -7.20 1.35 -20.10
N ARG A 208 -6.12 1.94 -20.62
CA ARG A 208 -6.16 3.07 -21.56
C ARG A 208 -6.86 2.70 -22.86
N LYS A 209 -6.55 1.53 -23.43
CA LYS A 209 -7.19 1.01 -24.66
C LYS A 209 -8.72 0.93 -24.50
N HIS A 210 -9.19 0.33 -23.41
CA HIS A 210 -10.62 0.22 -23.12
C HIS A 210 -11.27 1.58 -22.84
N ASN A 211 -10.59 2.45 -22.08
CA ASN A 211 -11.09 3.78 -21.73
C ASN A 211 -11.22 4.71 -22.95
N ALA A 212 -10.44 4.50 -24.01
CA ALA A 212 -10.57 5.28 -25.25
C ALA A 212 -11.96 5.16 -25.90
N GLN A 213 -12.68 4.09 -25.61
CA GLN A 213 -14.03 3.81 -26.14
C GLN A 213 -15.14 4.10 -25.12
N ARG A 214 -14.81 4.62 -23.92
CA ARG A 214 -15.75 4.85 -22.82
C ARG A 214 -16.02 6.33 -22.61
N SER A 215 -17.25 6.66 -22.21
CA SER A 215 -17.53 8.00 -21.71
C SER A 215 -16.87 8.20 -20.33
N LYS A 216 -16.71 9.46 -19.90
CA LYS A 216 -16.14 9.82 -18.60
C LYS A 216 -16.86 9.14 -17.42
N VAL A 217 -18.19 9.02 -17.50
CA VAL A 217 -19.02 8.37 -16.46
C VAL A 217 -18.77 6.85 -16.37
N HIS A 218 -18.40 6.25 -17.49
CA HIS A 218 -18.11 4.80 -17.58
C HIS A 218 -16.61 4.48 -17.56
N ARG A 219 -15.77 5.46 -17.22
CA ARG A 219 -14.33 5.26 -17.07
C ARG A 219 -14.03 4.12 -16.10
N MET A 220 -13.09 3.28 -16.47
CA MET A 220 -12.50 2.24 -15.64
C MET A 220 -11.21 2.76 -15.03
N TYR A 221 -11.01 2.51 -13.75
CA TYR A 221 -9.84 2.92 -12.98
C TYR A 221 -8.92 1.74 -12.72
N THR A 222 -7.66 2.04 -12.42
CA THR A 222 -6.65 1.08 -11.99
C THR A 222 -6.23 1.40 -10.57
N ALA A 223 -6.15 0.38 -9.72
CA ALA A 223 -5.65 0.50 -8.35
C ALA A 223 -4.63 -0.60 -8.03
N VAL A 224 -3.52 -0.19 -7.44
CA VAL A 224 -2.44 -1.06 -6.98
C VAL A 224 -2.34 -1.01 -5.47
N ASP A 225 -2.31 -2.18 -4.82
CA ASP A 225 -1.82 -2.30 -3.45
C ASP A 225 -0.29 -2.39 -3.48
N ASN A 226 0.38 -1.32 -3.05
CA ASN A 226 1.82 -1.16 -3.07
C ASN A 226 2.49 -1.50 -1.72
N THR A 227 1.74 -2.11 -0.81
CA THR A 227 2.17 -2.36 0.58
C THR A 227 3.49 -3.13 0.69
N PHE A 228 3.77 -4.10 -0.21
CA PHE A 228 5.00 -4.89 -0.17
C PHE A 228 6.22 -4.10 -0.63
N ALA A 229 6.06 -3.29 -1.67
CA ALA A 229 7.15 -2.49 -2.23
C ALA A 229 7.38 -1.21 -1.43
N THR A 230 6.34 -0.56 -0.94
CA THR A 230 6.33 0.81 -0.42
C THR A 230 6.80 1.84 -1.46
N PRO A 231 6.58 3.12 -1.28
CA PRO A 231 7.03 4.13 -2.24
C PRO A 231 8.55 4.19 -2.41
N PHE A 232 9.29 3.58 -1.47
CA PHE A 232 10.74 3.49 -1.61
C PHE A 232 11.18 2.53 -2.72
N CYS A 233 10.52 1.38 -2.86
CA CYS A 233 10.90 0.38 -3.87
C CYS A 233 10.14 0.50 -5.18
N GLN A 234 8.95 1.12 -5.18
CA GLN A 234 8.10 1.20 -6.38
C GLN A 234 7.07 2.32 -6.21
N ARG A 235 6.79 3.05 -7.26
CA ARG A 235 5.78 4.13 -7.29
C ARG A 235 4.85 3.91 -8.48
N PRO A 236 3.73 3.17 -8.29
CA PRO A 236 2.83 2.80 -9.38
C PRO A 236 2.21 3.99 -10.13
N LEU A 237 2.03 5.14 -9.47
CA LEU A 237 1.50 6.35 -10.11
C LEU A 237 2.40 6.87 -11.24
N GLU A 238 3.72 6.68 -11.15
CA GLU A 238 4.66 7.05 -12.23
C GLU A 238 4.42 6.25 -13.51
N PHE A 239 3.85 5.05 -13.41
CA PHE A 239 3.48 4.21 -14.53
C PHE A 239 2.09 4.54 -15.10
N GLY A 240 1.35 5.44 -14.44
CA GLY A 240 0.04 5.91 -14.89
C GLY A 240 -1.15 5.13 -14.32
N VAL A 241 -0.96 4.45 -13.21
CA VAL A 241 -2.05 3.92 -12.37
C VAL A 241 -2.88 5.08 -11.82
N ASP A 242 -4.18 4.89 -11.65
CA ASP A 242 -5.04 5.95 -11.12
C ASP A 242 -4.94 6.05 -9.59
N PHE A 243 -4.84 4.91 -8.87
CA PHE A 243 -4.82 4.87 -7.41
C PHE A 243 -3.77 3.90 -6.87
N VAL A 244 -3.16 4.30 -5.77
CA VAL A 244 -2.35 3.44 -4.92
C VAL A 244 -3.05 3.30 -3.58
N VAL A 245 -3.08 2.08 -3.03
CA VAL A 245 -3.46 1.82 -1.65
C VAL A 245 -2.30 1.16 -0.92
N GLU A 246 -2.15 1.48 0.37
CA GLU A 246 -1.09 0.91 1.18
C GLU A 246 -1.55 0.70 2.62
N SER A 247 -1.07 -0.35 3.23
CA SER A 247 -1.13 -0.51 4.68
C SER A 247 0.05 0.21 5.32
N LEU A 248 -0.21 1.36 5.94
CA LEU A 248 0.80 2.09 6.72
C LEU A 248 1.35 1.27 7.89
N THR A 249 0.58 0.28 8.36
CA THR A 249 0.95 -0.70 9.39
C THR A 249 2.26 -1.43 9.09
N LYS A 250 2.62 -1.56 7.81
CA LYS A 250 3.72 -2.40 7.30
C LYS A 250 5.02 -1.59 7.22
N GLY A 251 5.71 -1.69 6.10
CA GLY A 251 7.02 -1.07 5.89
C GLY A 251 7.07 0.43 6.16
N ILE A 252 5.99 1.17 5.91
CA ILE A 252 5.97 2.63 6.13
C ILE A 252 6.08 2.95 7.62
N CYS A 253 5.24 2.37 8.50
CA CYS A 253 5.42 2.51 9.95
C CYS A 253 6.72 1.84 10.41
N GLY A 254 6.94 0.58 10.04
CA GLY A 254 8.18 -0.17 10.24
C GLY A 254 8.44 -0.67 11.66
N PHE A 255 7.83 -0.10 12.68
CA PHE A 255 8.11 -0.42 14.09
C PHE A 255 7.09 -1.39 14.70
N GLY A 256 5.96 -1.65 14.01
CA GLY A 256 4.91 -2.55 14.50
C GLY A 256 4.10 -1.98 15.67
N THR A 257 4.13 -0.68 15.88
CA THR A 257 3.45 0.01 16.99
C THR A 257 2.07 0.51 16.61
N ASP A 258 1.85 0.82 15.33
CA ASP A 258 0.65 1.50 14.86
C ASP A 258 0.07 0.85 13.62
N MET A 259 -1.24 0.98 13.47
CA MET A 259 -1.97 0.60 12.27
C MET A 259 -2.39 1.83 11.48
N GLY A 260 -2.45 1.67 10.17
CA GLY A 260 -2.97 2.68 9.28
C GLY A 260 -3.15 2.15 7.87
N GLY A 261 -3.85 2.92 7.06
CA GLY A 261 -3.97 2.72 5.63
C GLY A 261 -4.01 4.06 4.93
N VAL A 262 -3.75 4.07 3.63
CA VAL A 262 -3.79 5.27 2.81
C VAL A 262 -4.29 4.95 1.41
N ILE A 263 -5.01 5.90 0.82
CA ILE A 263 -5.31 5.98 -0.61
C ILE A 263 -4.55 7.17 -1.15
N ILE A 264 -3.78 6.98 -2.21
CA ILE A 264 -3.09 8.05 -2.94
C ILE A 264 -3.62 8.05 -4.37
N GLY A 265 -3.92 9.23 -4.92
CA GLY A 265 -4.47 9.32 -6.25
C GLY A 265 -4.62 10.74 -6.79
N PRO A 266 -5.46 10.93 -7.82
CA PRO A 266 -5.66 12.22 -8.45
C PRO A 266 -6.48 13.18 -7.55
N ARG A 267 -6.23 14.47 -7.66
CA ARG A 267 -6.84 15.52 -6.82
C ARG A 267 -8.35 15.47 -6.75
N TRP A 268 -9.03 15.16 -7.84
CA TRP A 268 -10.48 15.09 -7.89
C TRP A 268 -11.09 14.03 -6.94
N SER A 269 -10.30 13.02 -6.57
CA SER A 269 -10.75 11.93 -5.70
C SER A 269 -10.71 12.27 -4.20
N TYR A 270 -10.00 13.33 -3.82
CA TYR A 270 -9.83 13.69 -2.42
C TYR A 270 -11.15 13.93 -1.71
N ASP A 271 -11.97 14.87 -2.23
CA ASP A 271 -13.25 15.23 -1.61
C ASP A 271 -14.19 14.03 -1.47
N PRO A 272 -14.48 13.21 -2.51
CA PRO A 272 -15.28 12.01 -2.34
C PRO A 272 -14.73 11.02 -1.29
N ILE A 273 -13.40 10.84 -1.23
CA ILE A 273 -12.76 9.92 -0.28
C ILE A 273 -12.89 10.44 1.16
N VAL A 274 -12.63 11.72 1.41
CA VAL A 274 -12.76 12.26 2.77
C VAL A 274 -14.21 12.39 3.21
N LEU A 275 -15.16 12.62 2.29
CA LEU A 275 -16.59 12.54 2.59
C LEU A 275 -17.00 11.12 2.96
N TYR A 276 -16.54 10.12 2.22
CA TYR A 276 -16.76 8.71 2.56
C TYR A 276 -16.19 8.39 3.95
N ARG A 277 -14.95 8.80 4.22
CA ARG A 277 -14.29 8.64 5.54
C ARG A 277 -15.09 9.32 6.65
N LYS A 278 -15.61 10.51 6.42
CA LYS A 278 -16.45 11.23 7.38
C LYS A 278 -17.72 10.46 7.73
N ASP A 279 -18.40 9.90 6.73
CA ASP A 279 -19.74 9.29 6.89
C ASP A 279 -19.65 7.84 7.36
N PHE A 280 -18.69 7.05 6.86
CA PHE A 280 -18.51 5.64 7.19
C PHE A 280 -17.50 5.38 8.32
N GLY A 281 -16.70 6.38 8.69
CA GLY A 281 -15.66 6.23 9.71
C GLY A 281 -14.34 5.71 9.14
N GLY A 282 -13.55 5.03 9.96
CA GLY A 282 -12.23 4.51 9.57
C GLY A 282 -11.13 5.58 9.61
N VAL A 283 -11.34 6.68 10.34
CA VAL A 283 -10.39 7.79 10.49
C VAL A 283 -9.15 7.36 11.25
N LEU A 284 -7.97 7.64 10.72
CA LEU A 284 -6.70 7.42 11.43
C LEU A 284 -6.61 8.37 12.63
N PRO A 285 -6.47 7.86 13.87
CA PRO A 285 -6.29 8.73 15.03
C PRO A 285 -4.95 9.47 14.99
N ALA A 286 -4.91 10.70 15.50
CA ALA A 286 -3.68 11.49 15.59
C ALA A 286 -2.55 10.76 16.32
N LYS A 287 -2.87 9.99 17.36
CA LYS A 287 -1.90 9.18 18.12
C LYS A 287 -1.22 8.11 17.28
N SER A 288 -1.89 7.56 16.27
CA SER A 288 -1.28 6.62 15.31
C SER A 288 -0.68 7.33 14.11
N ALA A 289 -1.23 8.47 13.68
CA ALA A 289 -0.67 9.26 12.61
C ALA A 289 0.72 9.83 12.98
N TRP A 290 0.89 10.30 14.20
CA TRP A 290 2.10 10.96 14.66
C TRP A 290 3.34 10.08 14.62
N PRO A 291 3.38 8.83 15.14
CA PRO A 291 4.55 7.97 15.02
C PRO A 291 4.89 7.62 13.57
N ILE A 292 3.87 7.45 12.72
CA ILE A 292 4.08 7.20 11.30
C ILE A 292 4.72 8.42 10.63
N LEU A 293 4.24 9.62 10.97
CA LEU A 293 4.77 10.89 10.47
C LEU A 293 6.21 11.17 10.92
N VAL A 294 6.50 10.93 12.20
CA VAL A 294 7.74 11.41 12.83
C VAL A 294 8.86 10.36 12.76
N TYR A 295 8.52 9.09 12.85
CA TYR A 295 9.50 7.99 12.86
C TYR A 295 9.44 7.12 11.61
N GLY A 296 8.23 6.69 11.24
CA GLY A 296 8.02 5.68 10.21
C GLY A 296 8.47 6.15 8.83
N LEU A 297 7.76 7.13 8.28
CA LEU A 297 8.01 7.63 6.93
C LEU A 297 9.40 8.27 6.76
N PRO A 298 9.90 9.13 7.67
CA PRO A 298 11.24 9.72 7.54
C PRO A 298 12.38 8.70 7.57
N SER A 299 12.22 7.58 8.28
CA SER A 299 13.23 6.52 8.35
C SER A 299 13.10 5.45 7.26
N LEU A 300 12.05 5.51 6.42
CA LEU A 300 11.75 4.47 5.44
C LEU A 300 12.94 4.14 4.55
N ALA A 301 13.56 5.14 3.95
CA ALA A 301 14.66 4.95 3.01
C ALA A 301 15.88 4.27 3.65
N VAL A 302 16.29 4.71 4.84
CA VAL A 302 17.47 4.14 5.52
C VAL A 302 17.20 2.73 6.01
N ARG A 303 15.98 2.45 6.52
CA ARG A 303 15.60 1.09 6.93
C ARG A 303 15.58 0.15 5.75
N PHE A 304 14.93 0.53 4.67
CA PHE A 304 14.80 -0.33 3.49
C PHE A 304 16.12 -0.62 2.81
N ARG A 305 17.04 0.35 2.70
CA ARG A 305 18.39 0.07 2.18
C ARG A 305 19.07 -1.05 2.97
N GLN A 306 19.10 -0.94 4.30
CA GLN A 306 19.71 -1.96 5.15
C GLN A 306 18.97 -3.31 5.08
N GLN A 307 17.64 -3.30 5.12
CA GLN A 307 16.83 -4.51 5.03
C GLN A 307 17.00 -5.22 3.69
N ILE A 308 17.08 -4.50 2.56
CA ILE A 308 17.29 -5.05 1.21
C ILE A 308 18.65 -5.76 1.13
N GLU A 309 19.71 -5.14 1.63
CA GLU A 309 21.05 -5.77 1.66
C GLU A 309 21.06 -7.06 2.48
N THR A 310 20.39 -7.05 3.63
CA THR A 310 20.23 -8.24 4.47
C THR A 310 19.38 -9.29 3.78
N THR A 311 18.27 -8.89 3.14
CA THR A 311 17.37 -9.81 2.43
C THR A 311 18.11 -10.54 1.30
N LYS A 312 18.95 -9.82 0.54
CA LYS A 312 19.72 -10.41 -0.54
C LYS A 312 20.64 -11.52 -0.03
N LYS A 313 21.41 -11.26 1.03
CA LYS A 313 22.32 -12.27 1.64
C LYS A 313 21.57 -13.49 2.17
N VAL A 314 20.42 -13.27 2.81
CA VAL A 314 19.57 -14.36 3.31
C VAL A 314 18.96 -15.16 2.16
N ALA A 315 18.50 -14.51 1.09
CA ALA A 315 17.96 -15.16 -0.09
C ALA A 315 19.01 -16.01 -0.80
N GLU A 316 20.23 -15.47 -1.02
CA GLU A 316 21.37 -16.19 -1.61
C GLU A 316 21.77 -17.41 -0.75
N PHE A 317 21.76 -17.27 0.57
CA PHE A 317 21.99 -18.40 1.47
C PHE A 317 20.94 -19.50 1.28
N LEU A 318 19.65 -19.15 1.28
CA LEU A 318 18.56 -20.11 1.12
C LEU A 318 18.59 -20.77 -0.27
N GLU A 319 18.89 -20.03 -1.32
CA GLU A 319 18.97 -20.54 -2.69
C GLU A 319 20.07 -21.61 -2.85
N ASN A 320 21.20 -21.42 -2.16
CA ASN A 320 22.32 -22.35 -2.19
C ASN A 320 22.18 -23.52 -1.19
N ASP A 321 21.14 -23.55 -0.36
CA ASP A 321 20.95 -24.63 0.60
C ASP A 321 20.31 -25.87 -0.06
N LYS A 322 20.94 -27.03 0.11
CA LYS A 322 20.49 -28.30 -0.49
C LYS A 322 19.09 -28.76 -0.06
N HIS A 323 18.54 -28.22 1.04
CA HIS A 323 17.23 -28.58 1.57
C HIS A 323 16.12 -27.66 1.05
N ILE A 324 16.44 -26.61 0.32
CA ILE A 324 15.51 -25.68 -0.28
C ILE A 324 15.28 -26.03 -1.75
N GLN A 325 14.01 -26.04 -2.15
CA GLN A 325 13.59 -26.35 -3.53
C GLN A 325 13.44 -25.09 -4.36
N LEU A 326 12.97 -24.01 -3.76
CA LEU A 326 12.63 -22.77 -4.45
C LEU A 326 12.84 -21.57 -3.52
N VAL A 327 13.44 -20.53 -4.04
CA VAL A 327 13.45 -19.20 -3.41
C VAL A 327 12.92 -18.19 -4.43
N ARG A 328 11.91 -17.42 -4.03
CA ARG A 328 11.39 -16.31 -4.82
C ARG A 328 11.70 -15.00 -4.11
N TYR A 329 12.61 -14.26 -4.68
CA TYR A 329 12.98 -12.91 -4.26
C TYR A 329 13.40 -12.11 -5.49
N PRO A 330 12.78 -10.96 -5.77
CA PRO A 330 13.08 -10.18 -6.98
C PRO A 330 14.55 -9.76 -7.12
N GLY A 331 15.29 -9.76 -6.00
CA GLY A 331 16.72 -9.43 -5.96
C GLY A 331 17.68 -10.54 -6.37
N LEU A 332 17.22 -11.79 -6.55
CA LEU A 332 18.05 -12.90 -7.04
C LEU A 332 18.14 -12.86 -8.57
N GLU A 333 19.30 -13.29 -9.11
CA GLU A 333 19.46 -13.42 -10.57
C GLU A 333 18.62 -14.54 -11.16
N SER A 334 18.35 -15.58 -10.39
CA SER A 334 17.49 -16.71 -10.74
C SER A 334 16.00 -16.40 -10.72
N PHE A 335 15.60 -15.22 -10.23
CA PHE A 335 14.19 -14.86 -10.18
C PHE A 335 13.57 -14.74 -11.58
N GLU A 336 12.54 -15.53 -11.85
CA GLU A 336 11.94 -15.68 -13.19
C GLU A 336 11.57 -14.36 -13.87
N GLN A 337 11.17 -13.35 -13.09
CA GLN A 337 10.73 -12.03 -13.58
C GLN A 337 11.76 -10.93 -13.27
N GLN A 338 13.04 -11.25 -13.07
CA GLN A 338 14.07 -10.30 -12.67
C GLN A 338 14.17 -9.07 -13.60
N THR A 339 14.08 -9.28 -14.91
CA THR A 339 14.13 -8.18 -15.89
C THR A 339 12.98 -7.18 -15.66
N LEU A 340 11.77 -7.67 -15.40
CA LEU A 340 10.63 -6.84 -15.07
C LEU A 340 10.82 -6.16 -13.73
N ALA A 341 11.26 -6.89 -12.70
CA ALA A 341 11.54 -6.35 -11.38
C ALA A 341 12.58 -5.21 -11.44
N LYS A 342 13.69 -5.40 -12.15
CA LYS A 342 14.73 -4.36 -12.35
C LYS A 342 14.18 -3.10 -13.05
N LYS A 343 13.22 -3.26 -13.96
CA LYS A 343 12.59 -2.14 -14.65
C LYS A 343 11.59 -1.39 -13.76
N GLN A 344 10.80 -2.11 -12.97
CA GLN A 344 9.64 -1.58 -12.25
C GLN A 344 9.96 -1.19 -10.81
N MET A 345 10.82 -1.95 -10.12
CA MET A 345 11.13 -1.74 -8.71
C MET A 345 12.39 -0.89 -8.56
N ARG A 346 12.20 0.42 -8.39
CA ARG A 346 13.28 1.39 -8.29
C ARG A 346 13.07 2.34 -7.13
N ASN A 347 14.17 2.63 -6.41
CA ASN A 347 14.14 3.63 -5.35
C ASN A 347 14.13 5.07 -5.91
N TYR A 348 14.20 6.05 -5.04
CA TYR A 348 14.17 7.47 -5.42
C TYR A 348 15.42 7.94 -6.18
N SER A 349 16.51 7.17 -6.14
CA SER A 349 17.75 7.41 -6.91
C SER A 349 17.78 6.60 -8.21
N ASP A 350 16.67 6.01 -8.63
CA ASP A 350 16.55 5.13 -9.80
C ASP A 350 17.40 3.85 -9.71
N GLU A 351 17.75 3.41 -8.50
CA GLU A 351 18.46 2.16 -8.26
C GLU A 351 17.46 1.02 -8.02
N PHE A 352 17.84 -0.19 -8.47
CA PHE A 352 17.02 -1.38 -8.27
C PHE A 352 16.81 -1.68 -6.78
N SER A 353 15.55 -1.78 -6.36
CA SER A 353 15.14 -1.95 -4.97
C SER A 353 14.13 -3.09 -4.85
N PRO A 354 14.59 -4.35 -4.72
CA PRO A 354 13.75 -5.55 -4.79
C PRO A 354 12.86 -5.82 -3.57
N GLY A 355 12.83 -4.93 -2.58
CA GLY A 355 12.03 -5.07 -1.36
C GLY A 355 12.69 -5.94 -0.28
N THR A 356 11.95 -6.19 0.79
CA THR A 356 12.45 -6.77 2.04
C THR A 356 11.77 -8.09 2.42
N VAL A 357 11.00 -8.66 1.51
CA VAL A 357 10.24 -9.90 1.70
C VAL A 357 10.69 -10.93 0.68
N LEU A 358 10.85 -12.17 1.11
CA LEU A 358 11.13 -13.32 0.27
C LEU A 358 10.18 -14.48 0.59
N TYR A 359 10.02 -15.37 -0.37
CA TYR A 359 9.23 -16.60 -0.25
C TYR A 359 10.11 -17.79 -0.61
N PHE A 360 10.06 -18.87 0.15
CA PHE A 360 10.85 -20.06 -0.13
C PHE A 360 10.10 -21.34 0.22
N VAL A 361 10.51 -22.45 -0.38
CA VAL A 361 9.87 -23.76 -0.23
C VAL A 361 10.94 -24.81 0.10
N PRO A 362 10.82 -25.57 1.20
CA PRO A 362 11.70 -26.67 1.52
C PRO A 362 11.50 -27.83 0.53
N LYS A 363 12.57 -28.62 0.26
CA LYS A 363 12.48 -29.80 -0.59
C LYS A 363 11.57 -30.86 0.01
N GLY A 364 10.66 -31.38 -0.83
CA GLY A 364 9.80 -32.51 -0.52
C GLY A 364 9.25 -33.12 -1.81
N LYS A 365 9.04 -34.42 -1.79
CA LYS A 365 8.55 -35.18 -2.96
C LYS A 365 7.09 -34.87 -3.26
N THR A 366 6.30 -34.59 -2.24
CA THR A 366 4.86 -34.26 -2.37
C THR A 366 4.54 -32.93 -1.71
N PRO A 367 3.43 -32.28 -2.06
CA PRO A 367 2.95 -31.07 -1.39
C PRO A 367 2.81 -31.26 0.13
N GLU A 368 2.31 -32.41 0.58
CA GLU A 368 2.09 -32.73 1.99
C GLU A 368 3.42 -32.89 2.74
N GLU A 369 4.45 -33.45 2.09
CA GLU A 369 5.78 -33.54 2.67
C GLU A 369 6.37 -32.14 2.83
N ARG A 370 6.24 -31.27 1.82
CA ARG A 370 6.73 -29.90 1.89
C ARG A 370 6.01 -29.11 2.99
N HIS A 371 4.69 -29.25 3.08
CA HIS A 371 3.87 -28.64 4.13
C HIS A 371 4.37 -29.04 5.51
N ARG A 372 4.53 -30.32 5.76
CA ARG A 372 4.99 -30.87 7.05
C ARG A 372 6.39 -30.39 7.44
N LYS A 373 7.30 -30.29 6.44
CA LYS A 373 8.65 -29.75 6.66
C LYS A 373 8.63 -28.26 6.96
N ALA A 374 7.85 -27.49 6.23
CA ALA A 374 7.68 -26.06 6.48
C ALA A 374 7.12 -25.81 7.88
N GLU A 375 6.07 -26.51 8.26
CA GLU A 375 5.46 -26.41 9.58
C GLU A 375 6.45 -26.76 10.69
N LYS A 376 7.21 -27.87 10.54
CA LYS A 376 8.26 -28.26 11.49
C LYS A 376 9.35 -27.19 11.64
N MET A 377 9.77 -26.60 10.52
CA MET A 377 10.78 -25.53 10.49
C MET A 377 10.27 -24.27 11.21
N VAL A 378 9.07 -23.81 10.87
CA VAL A 378 8.46 -22.61 11.45
C VAL A 378 8.19 -22.79 12.93
N ASN A 379 7.70 -23.95 13.37
CA ASN A 379 7.48 -24.28 14.78
C ASN A 379 8.79 -24.35 15.59
N PHE A 380 9.87 -24.85 14.98
CA PHE A 380 11.20 -24.80 15.59
C PHE A 380 11.68 -23.35 15.78
N ILE A 381 11.54 -22.52 14.74
CA ILE A 381 11.88 -21.09 14.81
C ILE A 381 11.08 -20.38 15.89
N ALA A 382 9.77 -20.63 15.96
CA ALA A 382 8.88 -20.02 16.96
C ALA A 382 9.35 -20.21 18.41
N THR A 383 10.06 -21.31 18.69
CA THR A 383 10.43 -21.68 20.07
C THR A 383 11.93 -21.59 20.37
N LYS A 384 12.77 -21.51 19.33
CA LYS A 384 14.23 -21.64 19.46
C LYS A 384 15.05 -20.54 18.77
N SER A 385 14.46 -19.75 17.90
CA SER A 385 15.15 -18.63 17.26
C SER A 385 15.21 -17.42 18.21
N TYR A 386 16.32 -16.72 18.17
CA TYR A 386 16.50 -15.45 18.84
C TYR A 386 16.17 -14.27 17.92
N THR A 387 16.44 -14.42 16.63
CA THR A 387 16.37 -13.33 15.65
C THR A 387 15.09 -13.33 14.81
N ILE A 388 14.43 -14.48 14.68
CA ILE A 388 13.27 -14.63 13.81
C ILE A 388 12.03 -14.91 14.66
N THR A 389 10.99 -14.11 14.48
CA THR A 389 9.73 -14.25 15.21
C THR A 389 8.64 -14.84 14.32
N LEU A 390 7.96 -15.90 14.76
CA LEU A 390 6.73 -16.37 14.11
C LEU A 390 5.62 -15.38 14.41
N ALA A 391 5.21 -14.64 13.40
CA ALA A 391 4.11 -13.71 13.47
C ALA A 391 3.55 -13.40 12.08
N VAL A 392 2.28 -13.08 12.02
CA VAL A 392 1.69 -12.45 10.82
C VAL A 392 2.25 -11.03 10.67
N SER A 393 2.05 -10.42 9.51
CA SER A 393 2.55 -9.10 9.15
C SER A 393 3.90 -9.13 8.43
N LEU A 394 4.42 -7.96 8.10
CA LEU A 394 5.69 -7.76 7.36
C LEU A 394 6.18 -6.32 7.51
N GLY A 395 7.37 -6.04 7.01
CA GLY A 395 7.94 -4.68 6.95
C GLY A 395 8.36 -4.12 8.31
N ASN A 396 8.45 -4.96 9.36
CA ASN A 396 8.93 -4.58 10.68
C ASN A 396 10.46 -4.49 10.69
N ILE A 397 11.00 -3.76 11.66
CA ILE A 397 12.43 -3.74 11.97
C ILE A 397 12.94 -5.08 12.54
N ARG A 398 12.03 -5.98 12.91
CA ARG A 398 12.32 -7.36 13.34
C ARG A 398 11.98 -8.33 12.23
N THR A 399 12.77 -9.37 12.07
CA THR A 399 12.52 -10.43 11.09
C THR A 399 11.32 -11.27 11.50
N LEU A 400 10.34 -11.35 10.61
CA LEU A 400 9.10 -12.10 10.81
C LEU A 400 9.01 -13.24 9.83
N ILE A 401 8.58 -14.41 10.31
CA ILE A 401 8.33 -15.61 9.50
C ILE A 401 6.88 -16.01 9.62
N GLU A 402 6.28 -16.47 8.53
CA GLU A 402 4.97 -17.12 8.55
C GLU A 402 4.90 -18.26 7.54
N HIS A 403 3.97 -19.17 7.80
CA HIS A 403 3.57 -20.24 6.89
C HIS A 403 2.20 -19.89 6.29
N PRO A 404 2.13 -19.25 5.13
CA PRO A 404 0.89 -18.70 4.59
C PRO A 404 -0.22 -19.74 4.46
N ALA A 405 0.10 -20.96 4.03
CA ALA A 405 -0.88 -22.03 3.84
C ALA A 405 -1.64 -22.40 5.13
N SER A 406 -0.97 -22.40 6.27
CA SER A 406 -1.59 -22.70 7.58
C SER A 406 -2.10 -21.46 8.32
N MET A 407 -1.73 -20.26 7.91
CA MET A 407 -2.03 -19.01 8.61
C MET A 407 -2.91 -18.08 7.78
N THR A 408 -2.33 -17.20 6.99
CA THR A 408 -3.05 -16.12 6.29
C THR A 408 -3.93 -16.60 5.14
N HIS A 409 -3.69 -17.79 4.60
CA HIS A 409 -4.45 -18.41 3.51
C HIS A 409 -5.13 -19.74 3.91
N SER A 410 -5.24 -20.01 5.20
CA SER A 410 -5.85 -21.25 5.74
C SER A 410 -7.33 -21.44 5.39
N SER A 411 -8.03 -20.36 5.06
CA SER A 411 -9.42 -20.40 4.58
C SER A 411 -9.58 -20.88 3.13
N ILE A 412 -8.47 -21.04 2.39
CA ILE A 412 -8.43 -21.47 1.00
C ILE A 412 -8.02 -22.94 0.98
N SER A 413 -8.75 -23.81 0.23
CA SER A 413 -8.40 -25.22 0.12
C SER A 413 -7.00 -25.41 -0.50
N THR A 414 -6.31 -26.49 -0.14
CA THR A 414 -4.97 -26.82 -0.67
C THR A 414 -4.95 -26.87 -2.19
N GLU A 415 -6.00 -27.43 -2.80
CA GLU A 415 -6.13 -27.48 -4.27
C GLU A 415 -6.21 -26.09 -4.89
N GLU A 416 -6.98 -25.19 -4.29
CA GLU A 416 -7.12 -23.82 -4.76
C GLU A 416 -5.86 -22.99 -4.47
N GLN A 417 -5.14 -23.26 -3.36
CA GLN A 417 -3.82 -22.66 -3.10
C GLN A 417 -2.81 -23.03 -4.21
N LEU A 418 -2.73 -24.33 -4.55
CA LEU A 418 -1.87 -24.82 -5.64
C LEU A 418 -2.23 -24.21 -6.99
N ARG A 419 -3.53 -24.11 -7.29
CA ARG A 419 -4.01 -23.47 -8.53
C ARG A 419 -3.60 -22.01 -8.64
N ARG A 420 -3.45 -21.31 -7.50
CA ARG A 420 -2.98 -19.92 -7.39
C ARG A 420 -1.46 -19.79 -7.25
N GLY A 421 -0.71 -20.87 -7.41
CA GLY A 421 0.75 -20.86 -7.28
C GLY A 421 1.27 -20.76 -5.84
N ILE A 422 0.42 -20.93 -4.84
CA ILE A 422 0.81 -20.97 -3.43
C ILE A 422 1.15 -22.42 -3.08
N ASP A 423 2.44 -22.71 -2.89
CA ASP A 423 2.87 -24.05 -2.47
C ASP A 423 2.49 -24.28 -1.00
N PRO A 424 1.89 -25.44 -0.65
CA PRO A 424 1.57 -25.75 0.75
C PRO A 424 2.77 -25.74 1.69
N GLY A 425 3.98 -25.97 1.19
CA GLY A 425 5.23 -25.86 1.94
C GLY A 425 5.86 -24.47 1.89
N GLY A 426 5.17 -23.49 1.33
CA GLY A 426 5.70 -22.13 1.19
C GLY A 426 5.85 -21.40 2.51
N ILE A 427 6.98 -20.77 2.71
CA ILE A 427 7.31 -19.95 3.88
C ILE A 427 7.61 -18.53 3.41
N ARG A 428 6.97 -17.54 4.02
CA ARG A 428 7.26 -16.12 3.79
C ARG A 428 8.15 -15.59 4.91
N LEU A 429 9.22 -14.90 4.55
CA LEU A 429 10.16 -14.27 5.47
C LEU A 429 10.24 -12.77 5.15
N SER A 430 9.91 -11.93 6.12
CA SER A 430 10.05 -10.48 6.06
C SER A 430 11.25 -10.08 6.90
N ILE A 431 12.27 -9.55 6.27
CA ILE A 431 13.57 -9.28 6.89
C ILE A 431 13.55 -7.95 7.64
N GLY A 432 14.07 -7.99 8.86
CA GLY A 432 14.28 -6.84 9.74
C GLY A 432 15.66 -6.18 9.59
N LEU A 433 16.11 -5.56 10.68
CA LEU A 433 17.41 -4.85 10.75
C LEU A 433 18.50 -5.67 11.45
N GLU A 434 18.22 -6.93 11.80
CA GLU A 434 19.21 -7.83 12.39
C GLU A 434 20.38 -8.08 11.43
N LYS A 435 21.52 -8.48 11.99
CA LYS A 435 22.67 -8.88 11.20
C LYS A 435 22.30 -10.11 10.35
N PRO A 436 22.62 -10.12 9.04
CA PRO A 436 22.29 -11.26 8.17
C PRO A 436 22.89 -12.57 8.66
N GLU A 437 24.08 -12.53 9.26
CA GLU A 437 24.77 -13.72 9.80
C GLU A 437 23.97 -14.38 10.93
N ASP A 438 23.30 -13.59 11.80
CA ASP A 438 22.51 -14.07 12.91
C ASP A 438 21.19 -14.70 12.41
N ILE A 439 20.52 -14.07 11.44
CA ILE A 439 19.35 -14.64 10.76
C ILE A 439 19.71 -15.98 10.09
N ILE A 440 20.80 -16.00 9.34
CA ILE A 440 21.30 -17.21 8.65
C ILE A 440 21.65 -18.32 9.66
N HIS A 441 22.25 -17.96 10.80
CA HIS A 441 22.56 -18.90 11.87
C HIS A 441 21.29 -19.60 12.39
N ASP A 442 20.23 -18.86 12.68
CA ASP A 442 18.98 -19.43 13.16
C ASP A 442 18.26 -20.25 12.08
N LEU A 443 18.29 -19.79 10.81
CA LEU A 443 17.77 -20.56 9.67
C LEU A 443 18.52 -21.88 9.49
N LYS A 444 19.86 -21.90 9.60
CA LYS A 444 20.67 -23.15 9.54
C LYS A 444 20.26 -24.16 10.59
N LYS A 445 20.04 -23.70 11.83
CA LYS A 445 19.54 -24.57 12.91
C LYS A 445 18.18 -25.18 12.57
N ALA A 446 17.28 -24.36 12.04
CA ALA A 446 15.93 -24.78 11.68
C ALA A 446 15.95 -25.78 10.49
N LEU A 447 16.76 -25.50 9.47
CA LEU A 447 16.96 -26.41 8.34
C LEU A 447 17.52 -27.76 8.77
N GLY A 448 18.44 -27.81 9.75
CA GLY A 448 18.92 -29.06 10.33
C GLY A 448 17.86 -29.91 11.06
N LYS A 449 16.66 -29.40 11.28
CA LYS A 449 15.55 -30.13 11.93
C LYS A 449 14.56 -30.75 10.97
N ILE A 450 14.59 -30.37 9.70
CA ILE A 450 13.65 -30.86 8.68
C ILE A 450 14.23 -31.99 7.81
N LEU A 451 15.43 -32.43 8.18
CA LEU A 451 16.13 -33.60 7.61
C LEU A 451 15.41 -34.90 7.88
#